data_b0d1533fa0744149d760e6eb30270a15
#
_entry.id   b0d1533fa0744149d760e6eb30270a15
#
_cell.length_a   1.000
_cell.length_b   1.000
_cell.length_c   1.000
_cell.angle_alpha   90.00
_cell.angle_beta   90.00
_cell.angle_gamma   90.00
#
_symmetry.space_group_name_H-M   'P 1'
#
loop_
_entity.id
_entity.type
_entity.pdbx_description
1 polymer ?
#
loop_
_entity_poly.entity_id
_entity_poly.type
_entity_poly.pdbx_seq_one_letter_code
_entity_poly.pdbx_strand_id
1 'polypeptide(L)'
;MTARALNKIRVLELTTAVAGPVAGCVLADMGAEVIKIESPRGRSLKSPGAPPPIEGAPDHAYNRTAFFNELHRGKKLLSLDLKQEEGKDIFLRLVENADVVMENFSPKIVGQLGIDYTELKKIKNDIICVSMPAFGKSGPYESRASYGPGIDAMSGLSHLTGFPDGHPGKPAQFYCDQNAGLTAALTVMGAIRYRNRTGHGQYIELAMLEGEMQLIAPALMDVIMNERSPNRTGNKHERFAPQGVYRCKGDNEWVAITVRTDLEWQSLAELIGKPEVGKDRRFLDLNGRQTYHDDIDKLLGAWTSTITSQEAETTLQGAGIPAGALLNLNEAFSHPQFQHRNTLVHVEHPEMGTFPHTRTAWKSKNENEGVAGPAPTFGNANNYVLNELLNFSADEQQELKDRKIVSDAPLG
;
A
#
# COMPACT_ATOMS: atom_id res chain seq x y z
N MET A 1 -0.66 -21.66 -20.12
CA MET A 1 -0.44 -20.69 -19.00
C MET A 1 -1.15 -21.25 -17.79
N THR A 2 -0.46 -21.40 -16.67
CA THR A 2 -1.09 -21.79 -15.40
C THR A 2 -2.03 -20.66 -14.96
N ALA A 3 -3.25 -21.01 -14.54
CA ALA A 3 -4.23 -20.05 -14.07
C ALA A 3 -3.75 -19.38 -12.78
N ARG A 4 -3.93 -18.06 -12.62
CA ARG A 4 -3.67 -17.34 -11.37
C ARG A 4 -4.69 -17.75 -10.30
N ALA A 5 -4.33 -17.58 -9.02
CA ALA A 5 -5.11 -18.08 -7.87
C ALA A 5 -6.57 -17.58 -7.84
N LEU A 6 -6.82 -16.34 -8.26
CA LEU A 6 -8.16 -15.72 -8.29
C LEU A 6 -8.78 -15.70 -9.70
N ASN A 7 -8.26 -16.49 -10.62
CA ASN A 7 -8.90 -16.63 -11.93
C ASN A 7 -10.37 -17.01 -11.78
N LYS A 8 -11.28 -16.32 -12.49
CA LYS A 8 -12.75 -16.41 -12.41
C LYS A 8 -13.40 -15.70 -11.23
N ILE A 9 -12.66 -14.98 -10.41
CA ILE A 9 -13.24 -14.09 -9.37
C ILE A 9 -13.44 -12.70 -9.99
N ARG A 10 -14.65 -12.17 -9.85
CA ARG A 10 -14.97 -10.80 -10.27
C ARG A 10 -15.20 -9.90 -9.05
N VAL A 11 -14.48 -8.79 -9.02
CA VAL A 11 -14.53 -7.78 -7.95
C VAL A 11 -15.06 -6.47 -8.52
N LEU A 12 -16.11 -5.93 -7.91
CA LEU A 12 -16.60 -4.57 -8.18
C LEU A 12 -15.96 -3.62 -7.15
N GLU A 13 -15.18 -2.69 -7.64
CA GLU A 13 -14.41 -1.76 -6.80
C GLU A 13 -15.00 -0.35 -6.88
N LEU A 14 -15.63 0.10 -5.78
CA LEU A 14 -16.18 1.45 -5.58
C LEU A 14 -15.24 2.35 -4.78
N THR A 15 -13.98 1.95 -4.61
CA THR A 15 -13.04 2.60 -3.70
C THR A 15 -12.39 3.84 -4.31
N THR A 16 -11.91 4.73 -3.46
CA THR A 16 -11.20 5.95 -3.84
C THR A 16 -9.90 6.10 -3.05
N ALA A 17 -9.09 7.10 -3.37
CA ALA A 17 -7.80 7.42 -2.76
C ALA A 17 -6.77 6.27 -2.87
N VAL A 18 -6.38 5.61 -1.78
CA VAL A 18 -5.26 4.64 -1.76
C VAL A 18 -5.68 3.26 -1.25
N ALA A 19 -6.26 3.16 -0.06
CA ALA A 19 -6.45 1.88 0.65
C ALA A 19 -7.20 0.82 -0.18
N GLY A 20 -8.39 1.17 -0.67
CA GLY A 20 -9.16 0.27 -1.51
C GLY A 20 -8.50 -0.03 -2.87
N PRO A 21 -7.99 0.98 -3.59
CA PRO A 21 -7.23 0.75 -4.81
C PRO A 21 -6.04 -0.19 -4.66
N VAL A 22 -5.30 -0.15 -3.55
CA VAL A 22 -4.23 -1.12 -3.25
C VAL A 22 -4.78 -2.54 -3.17
N ALA A 23 -5.90 -2.74 -2.44
CA ALA A 23 -6.55 -4.06 -2.36
C ALA A 23 -6.94 -4.58 -3.75
N GLY A 24 -7.57 -3.73 -4.57
CA GLY A 24 -7.94 -4.06 -5.94
C GLY A 24 -6.76 -4.44 -6.83
N CYS A 25 -5.62 -3.74 -6.73
CA CYS A 25 -4.40 -4.08 -7.44
C CYS A 25 -3.85 -5.46 -7.04
N VAL A 26 -3.80 -5.75 -5.74
CA VAL A 26 -3.34 -7.06 -5.25
C VAL A 26 -4.24 -8.18 -5.77
N LEU A 27 -5.55 -8.01 -5.73
CA LEU A 27 -6.51 -8.99 -6.24
C LEU A 27 -6.38 -9.16 -7.76
N ALA A 28 -6.17 -8.08 -8.52
CA ALA A 28 -5.93 -8.14 -9.96
C ALA A 28 -4.63 -8.87 -10.28
N ASP A 29 -3.53 -8.56 -9.59
CA ASP A 29 -2.25 -9.23 -9.76
C ASP A 29 -2.34 -10.73 -9.43
N MET A 30 -3.27 -11.13 -8.56
CA MET A 30 -3.58 -12.54 -8.28
C MET A 30 -4.58 -13.16 -9.28
N GLY A 31 -5.03 -12.41 -10.28
CA GLY A 31 -5.83 -12.90 -11.40
C GLY A 31 -7.33 -12.64 -11.31
N ALA A 32 -7.80 -11.90 -10.31
CA ALA A 32 -9.20 -11.47 -10.27
C ALA A 32 -9.49 -10.45 -11.39
N GLU A 33 -10.68 -10.51 -11.94
CA GLU A 33 -11.19 -9.44 -12.78
C GLU A 33 -11.72 -8.31 -11.88
N VAL A 34 -10.96 -7.23 -11.78
CA VAL A 34 -11.36 -6.06 -10.98
C VAL A 34 -11.96 -5.01 -11.88
N ILE A 35 -13.25 -4.75 -11.72
CA ILE A 35 -13.99 -3.68 -12.40
C ILE A 35 -14.12 -2.51 -11.43
N LYS A 36 -13.29 -1.49 -11.65
CA LYS A 36 -13.40 -0.22 -10.92
C LYS A 36 -14.58 0.58 -11.47
N ILE A 37 -15.45 1.03 -10.58
CA ILE A 37 -16.57 1.88 -10.93
C ILE A 37 -16.24 3.31 -10.49
N GLU A 38 -16.28 4.24 -11.44
CA GLU A 38 -15.94 5.63 -11.20
C GLU A 38 -17.04 6.54 -11.76
N SER A 39 -17.44 7.57 -10.99
CA SER A 39 -18.41 8.54 -11.46
C SER A 39 -17.86 9.32 -12.67
N PRO A 40 -18.68 9.60 -13.69
CA PRO A 40 -18.29 10.49 -14.79
C PRO A 40 -17.74 11.84 -14.33
N ARG A 41 -18.11 12.29 -13.12
CA ARG A 41 -17.64 13.55 -12.50
C ARG A 41 -16.62 13.35 -11.39
N GLY A 42 -16.13 12.13 -11.22
CA GLY A 42 -15.22 11.79 -10.10
C GLY A 42 -13.76 12.17 -10.32
N ARG A 43 -13.33 12.29 -11.57
CA ARG A 43 -11.93 12.51 -11.92
C ARG A 43 -11.67 13.94 -12.37
N SER A 44 -10.63 14.56 -11.80
CA SER A 44 -10.17 15.87 -12.25
C SER A 44 -9.51 15.80 -13.63
N LEU A 45 -9.88 16.70 -14.52
CA LEU A 45 -9.20 16.88 -15.80
C LEU A 45 -7.80 17.48 -15.65
N LYS A 46 -7.54 18.19 -14.54
CA LYS A 46 -6.23 18.75 -14.21
C LYS A 46 -5.38 17.69 -13.52
N SER A 47 -4.31 17.29 -14.16
CA SER A 47 -3.41 16.28 -13.66
C SER A 47 -1.96 16.77 -13.72
N PRO A 48 -1.56 17.67 -12.81
CA PRO A 48 -0.20 18.19 -12.80
C PRO A 48 0.81 17.06 -12.60
N GLY A 49 1.93 17.13 -13.35
CA GLY A 49 2.98 16.12 -13.30
C GLY A 49 2.69 14.86 -14.13
N ALA A 50 1.62 14.84 -14.92
CA ALA A 50 1.43 13.78 -15.90
C ALA A 50 2.51 13.91 -17.01
N PRO A 51 3.17 12.81 -17.42
CA PRO A 51 4.12 12.84 -18.52
C PRO A 51 3.38 13.15 -19.84
N PRO A 52 4.07 13.63 -20.87
CA PRO A 52 3.46 13.81 -22.21
C PRO A 52 2.96 12.46 -22.74
N PRO A 53 1.95 12.47 -23.63
CA PRO A 53 1.53 11.26 -24.33
C PRO A 53 2.63 10.79 -25.28
N ILE A 54 2.60 9.50 -25.60
CA ILE A 54 3.41 8.99 -26.73
C ILE A 54 2.86 9.51 -28.05
N GLU A 55 3.68 9.51 -29.09
CA GLU A 55 3.30 9.96 -30.42
C GLU A 55 2.04 9.23 -30.93
N GLY A 56 1.06 9.99 -31.38
CA GLY A 56 -0.22 9.50 -31.89
C GLY A 56 -1.25 9.13 -30.82
N ALA A 57 -0.92 9.14 -29.54
CA ALA A 57 -1.88 8.90 -28.46
C ALA A 57 -2.67 10.19 -28.11
N PRO A 58 -3.91 10.05 -27.60
CA PRO A 58 -4.68 11.18 -27.09
C PRO A 58 -4.02 11.87 -25.90
N ASP A 59 -4.18 13.19 -25.79
CA ASP A 59 -3.66 13.95 -24.65
C ASP A 59 -4.64 13.96 -23.47
N HIS A 60 -4.80 12.79 -22.84
CA HIS A 60 -5.64 12.61 -21.66
C HIS A 60 -4.77 12.59 -20.39
N ALA A 61 -4.31 13.76 -19.94
CA ALA A 61 -3.44 13.87 -18.76
C ALA A 61 -3.98 13.12 -17.52
N TYR A 62 -5.29 13.03 -17.36
CA TYR A 62 -5.94 12.32 -16.27
C TYR A 62 -5.73 10.79 -16.27
N ASN A 63 -5.30 10.19 -17.37
CA ASN A 63 -4.95 8.78 -17.45
C ASN A 63 -3.45 8.53 -17.14
N ARG A 64 -2.62 9.58 -17.16
CA ARG A 64 -1.16 9.44 -17.19
C ARG A 64 -0.45 9.82 -15.90
N THR A 65 -1.14 10.07 -14.79
CA THR A 65 -0.46 10.35 -13.51
C THR A 65 0.17 9.09 -12.93
N ALA A 66 1.38 9.22 -12.38
CA ALA A 66 2.09 8.09 -11.74
C ALA A 66 1.25 7.48 -10.61
N PHE A 67 0.61 8.33 -9.81
CA PHE A 67 -0.25 7.92 -8.70
C PHE A 67 -1.42 7.04 -9.18
N PHE A 68 -2.14 7.46 -10.23
CA PHE A 68 -3.24 6.67 -10.78
C PHE A 68 -2.75 5.34 -11.36
N ASN A 69 -1.67 5.39 -12.13
CA ASN A 69 -1.14 4.21 -12.82
C ASN A 69 -0.67 3.14 -11.84
N GLU A 70 0.01 3.50 -10.76
CA GLU A 70 0.44 2.52 -9.77
C GLU A 70 -0.72 1.91 -8.98
N LEU A 71 -1.75 2.70 -8.64
CA LEU A 71 -2.88 2.26 -7.82
C LEU A 71 -4.01 1.57 -8.59
N HIS A 72 -3.96 1.59 -9.92
CA HIS A 72 -5.04 1.01 -10.72
C HIS A 72 -4.57 0.03 -11.80
N ARG A 73 -3.30 -0.38 -11.77
CA ARG A 73 -2.77 -1.37 -12.71
C ARG A 73 -3.60 -2.65 -12.72
N GLY A 74 -3.77 -3.23 -13.91
CA GLY A 74 -4.47 -4.49 -14.10
C GLY A 74 -5.98 -4.48 -13.92
N LYS A 75 -6.59 -3.30 -13.72
CA LYS A 75 -8.03 -3.15 -13.56
C LYS A 75 -8.72 -2.79 -14.89
N LYS A 76 -10.02 -2.99 -14.91
CA LYS A 76 -10.96 -2.44 -15.91
C LYS A 76 -11.71 -1.26 -15.29
N LEU A 77 -12.10 -0.25 -16.06
CA LEU A 77 -12.81 0.91 -15.54
C LEU A 77 -14.14 1.12 -16.25
N LEU A 78 -15.23 1.01 -15.48
CA LEU A 78 -16.57 1.42 -15.85
C LEU A 78 -16.83 2.83 -15.32
N SER A 79 -17.20 3.75 -16.20
CA SER A 79 -17.72 5.05 -15.81
C SER A 79 -19.22 4.93 -15.56
N LEU A 80 -19.70 5.20 -14.34
CA LEU A 80 -21.10 5.04 -13.99
C LEU A 80 -21.54 6.00 -12.86
N ASP A 81 -22.61 6.77 -13.11
CA ASP A 81 -23.15 7.68 -12.11
C ASP A 81 -24.19 6.99 -11.21
N LEU A 82 -23.74 6.49 -10.07
CA LEU A 82 -24.59 5.80 -9.08
C LEU A 82 -25.58 6.72 -8.34
N LYS A 83 -25.52 8.03 -8.57
CA LYS A 83 -26.52 8.96 -8.01
C LYS A 83 -27.80 9.01 -8.85
N GLN A 84 -27.77 8.52 -10.07
CA GLN A 84 -28.93 8.36 -10.93
C GLN A 84 -29.50 6.96 -10.77
N GLU A 85 -30.82 6.83 -10.65
CA GLU A 85 -31.48 5.54 -10.43
C GLU A 85 -31.07 4.49 -11.46
N GLU A 86 -31.04 4.86 -12.73
CA GLU A 86 -30.63 3.94 -13.80
C GLU A 86 -29.17 3.50 -13.70
N GLY A 87 -28.26 4.39 -13.27
CA GLY A 87 -26.88 4.02 -12.98
C GLY A 87 -26.78 3.04 -11.81
N LYS A 88 -27.62 3.23 -10.80
CA LYS A 88 -27.75 2.28 -9.69
C LYS A 88 -28.31 0.93 -10.17
N ASP A 89 -29.34 0.93 -11.00
CA ASP A 89 -29.93 -0.30 -11.54
C ASP A 89 -28.91 -1.10 -12.38
N ILE A 90 -28.09 -0.41 -13.18
CA ILE A 90 -26.99 -1.03 -13.92
C ILE A 90 -25.99 -1.67 -12.96
N PHE A 91 -25.62 -0.98 -11.88
CA PHE A 91 -24.72 -1.53 -10.86
C PHE A 91 -25.32 -2.77 -10.19
N LEU A 92 -26.59 -2.74 -9.81
CA LEU A 92 -27.28 -3.87 -9.17
C LEU A 92 -27.35 -5.09 -10.09
N ARG A 93 -27.60 -4.91 -11.39
CA ARG A 93 -27.50 -5.99 -12.39
C ARG A 93 -26.08 -6.53 -12.51
N LEU A 94 -25.07 -5.69 -12.38
CA LEU A 94 -23.68 -6.14 -12.41
C LEU A 94 -23.31 -6.97 -11.18
N VAL A 95 -23.90 -6.68 -10.02
CA VAL A 95 -23.73 -7.45 -8.76
C VAL A 95 -24.14 -8.93 -8.93
N GLU A 96 -25.15 -9.24 -9.75
CA GLU A 96 -25.55 -10.64 -10.02
C GLU A 96 -24.39 -11.48 -10.56
N ASN A 97 -23.49 -10.83 -11.31
CA ASN A 97 -22.32 -11.44 -11.95
C ASN A 97 -21.01 -11.25 -11.16
N ALA A 98 -21.06 -10.68 -9.96
CA ALA A 98 -19.88 -10.37 -9.16
C ALA A 98 -19.71 -11.34 -7.98
N ASP A 99 -18.49 -11.54 -7.54
CA ASP A 99 -18.15 -12.31 -6.36
C ASP A 99 -17.92 -11.44 -5.13
N VAL A 100 -17.39 -10.24 -5.35
CA VAL A 100 -16.99 -9.31 -4.29
C VAL A 100 -17.39 -7.90 -4.68
N VAL A 101 -17.90 -7.14 -3.71
CA VAL A 101 -18.06 -5.69 -3.79
C VAL A 101 -17.20 -5.05 -2.72
N MET A 102 -16.36 -4.08 -3.11
CA MET A 102 -15.47 -3.36 -2.19
C MET A 102 -15.75 -1.86 -2.23
N GLU A 103 -15.86 -1.22 -1.07
CA GLU A 103 -16.03 0.23 -0.96
C GLU A 103 -15.23 0.78 0.25
N ASN A 104 -14.86 2.05 0.18
CA ASN A 104 -14.25 2.78 1.29
C ASN A 104 -14.94 4.14 1.51
N PHE A 105 -16.23 4.20 1.28
CA PHE A 105 -17.06 5.36 1.53
C PHE A 105 -17.40 5.50 3.02
N SER A 106 -17.88 6.68 3.40
CA SER A 106 -18.51 6.81 4.71
C SER A 106 -19.83 6.01 4.78
N PRO A 107 -20.22 5.48 5.95
CA PRO A 107 -21.46 4.70 6.11
C PRO A 107 -22.70 5.42 5.55
N LYS A 108 -22.76 6.74 5.70
CA LYS A 108 -23.83 7.58 5.18
C LYS A 108 -23.97 7.52 3.66
N ILE A 109 -22.84 7.52 2.94
CA ILE A 109 -22.85 7.49 1.45
C ILE A 109 -23.37 6.15 0.95
N VAL A 110 -22.94 5.04 1.54
CA VAL A 110 -23.35 3.69 1.15
C VAL A 110 -24.88 3.53 1.31
N GLY A 111 -25.42 3.99 2.44
CA GLY A 111 -26.86 3.98 2.70
C GLY A 111 -27.64 4.89 1.75
N GLN A 112 -27.13 6.09 1.44
CA GLN A 112 -27.77 7.00 0.48
C GLN A 112 -27.82 6.44 -0.95
N LEU A 113 -26.80 5.69 -1.35
CA LEU A 113 -26.76 5.02 -2.64
C LEU A 113 -27.61 3.75 -2.68
N GLY A 114 -28.03 3.21 -1.52
CA GLY A 114 -28.79 1.96 -1.43
C GLY A 114 -28.01 0.75 -1.95
N ILE A 115 -26.72 0.72 -1.69
CA ILE A 115 -25.77 -0.34 -2.11
C ILE A 115 -25.12 -1.01 -0.89
N ASP A 116 -25.78 -0.97 0.25
CA ASP A 116 -25.29 -1.67 1.43
C ASP A 116 -25.43 -3.20 1.30
N TYR A 117 -24.75 -3.92 2.19
CA TYR A 117 -24.73 -5.38 2.16
C TYR A 117 -26.14 -6.00 2.21
N THR A 118 -27.08 -5.39 2.93
CA THR A 118 -28.45 -5.92 3.07
C THR A 118 -29.16 -5.92 1.73
N GLU A 119 -29.01 -4.86 0.95
CA GLU A 119 -29.57 -4.75 -0.40
C GLU A 119 -28.84 -5.67 -1.39
N LEU A 120 -27.52 -5.67 -1.38
CA LEU A 120 -26.73 -6.51 -2.29
C LEU A 120 -26.97 -8.01 -2.06
N LYS A 121 -27.14 -8.43 -0.81
CA LYS A 121 -27.45 -9.82 -0.45
C LYS A 121 -28.80 -10.30 -0.97
N LYS A 122 -29.77 -9.42 -1.17
CA LYS A 122 -31.06 -9.78 -1.78
C LYS A 122 -30.90 -10.18 -3.24
N ILE A 123 -29.92 -9.57 -3.94
CA ILE A 123 -29.61 -9.82 -5.33
C ILE A 123 -28.77 -11.10 -5.46
N LYS A 124 -27.73 -11.22 -4.65
CA LYS A 124 -26.82 -12.35 -4.66
C LYS A 124 -26.52 -12.82 -3.24
N ASN A 125 -27.13 -13.91 -2.84
CA ASN A 125 -27.09 -14.41 -1.46
C ASN A 125 -25.69 -14.77 -0.95
N ASP A 126 -24.77 -15.14 -1.85
CA ASP A 126 -23.39 -15.51 -1.55
C ASP A 126 -22.38 -14.38 -1.82
N ILE A 127 -22.86 -13.14 -2.02
CA ILE A 127 -21.99 -11.97 -2.26
C ILE A 127 -21.07 -11.71 -1.06
N ILE A 128 -19.84 -11.38 -1.33
CA ILE A 128 -18.87 -10.89 -0.33
C ILE A 128 -18.81 -9.37 -0.44
N CYS A 129 -19.08 -8.67 0.66
CA CYS A 129 -18.96 -7.21 0.69
C CYS A 129 -17.88 -6.79 1.68
N VAL A 130 -16.96 -5.92 1.24
CA VAL A 130 -15.89 -5.36 2.07
C VAL A 130 -16.06 -3.86 2.16
N SER A 131 -16.19 -3.36 3.37
CA SER A 131 -16.26 -1.95 3.69
C SER A 131 -15.03 -1.53 4.47
N MET A 132 -14.39 -0.43 4.06
CA MET A 132 -13.11 0.02 4.62
C MET A 132 -13.22 1.45 5.17
N PRO A 133 -14.06 1.72 6.19
CA PRO A 133 -14.16 3.02 6.81
C PRO A 133 -12.90 3.34 7.65
N ALA A 134 -12.61 4.64 7.81
CA ALA A 134 -11.46 5.07 8.61
C ALA A 134 -11.53 4.59 10.07
N PHE A 135 -12.72 4.70 10.70
CA PHE A 135 -12.94 4.48 12.14
C PHE A 135 -13.97 3.39 12.46
N GLY A 136 -14.39 2.62 11.47
CA GLY A 136 -15.50 1.66 11.62
C GLY A 136 -16.87 2.28 11.32
N LYS A 137 -17.90 1.44 11.29
CA LYS A 137 -19.30 1.82 11.02
C LYS A 137 -20.15 2.00 12.28
N SER A 138 -19.53 1.98 13.45
CA SER A 138 -20.17 2.16 14.75
C SER A 138 -19.28 2.95 15.69
N GLY A 139 -19.88 3.47 16.77
CA GLY A 139 -19.17 4.24 17.78
C GLY A 139 -19.13 5.74 17.49
N PRO A 140 -18.49 6.51 18.39
CA PRO A 140 -18.56 7.99 18.35
C PRO A 140 -17.93 8.62 17.12
N TYR A 141 -17.16 7.87 16.33
CA TYR A 141 -16.46 8.36 15.15
C TYR A 141 -16.96 7.75 13.83
N GLU A 142 -18.05 7.03 13.84
CA GLU A 142 -18.63 6.38 12.65
C GLU A 142 -18.85 7.32 11.45
N SER A 143 -19.20 8.57 11.73
CA SER A 143 -19.44 9.59 10.70
C SER A 143 -18.24 10.47 10.37
N ARG A 144 -17.11 10.29 11.06
CA ARG A 144 -15.91 11.11 10.81
C ARG A 144 -15.18 10.66 9.55
N ALA A 145 -14.78 11.62 8.76
CA ALA A 145 -13.88 11.41 7.62
C ALA A 145 -12.42 11.58 8.06
N SER A 146 -11.54 10.73 7.53
CA SER A 146 -10.09 10.89 7.65
C SER A 146 -9.38 10.33 6.43
N TYR A 147 -8.17 10.80 6.21
CA TYR A 147 -7.19 10.18 5.33
C TYR A 147 -6.11 9.50 6.17
N GLY A 148 -5.28 8.63 5.55
CA GLY A 148 -4.21 7.89 6.21
C GLY A 148 -3.43 8.68 7.28
N PRO A 149 -2.90 9.87 7.00
CA PRO A 149 -2.14 10.64 8.01
C PRO A 149 -2.92 11.00 9.28
N GLY A 150 -4.24 11.19 9.19
CA GLY A 150 -5.08 11.41 10.36
C GLY A 150 -5.31 10.13 11.17
N ILE A 151 -5.33 8.98 10.50
CA ILE A 151 -5.42 7.67 11.13
C ILE A 151 -4.09 7.32 11.79
N ASP A 152 -2.93 7.52 11.12
CA ASP A 152 -1.59 7.39 11.69
C ASP A 152 -1.43 8.19 13.01
N ALA A 153 -1.99 9.40 13.05
CA ALA A 153 -1.95 10.23 14.25
C ALA A 153 -2.81 9.68 15.39
N MET A 154 -4.02 9.18 15.07
CA MET A 154 -4.97 8.69 16.06
C MET A 154 -4.67 7.30 16.57
N SER A 155 -3.98 6.46 15.80
CA SER A 155 -3.56 5.11 16.21
C SER A 155 -2.51 5.12 17.32
N GLY A 156 -1.76 6.22 17.44
CA GLY A 156 -0.58 6.35 18.30
C GLY A 156 0.74 6.14 17.56
N LEU A 157 0.74 5.64 16.33
CA LEU A 157 1.95 5.36 15.54
C LEU A 157 2.79 6.62 15.34
N SER A 158 2.16 7.75 14.97
CA SER A 158 2.87 9.03 14.81
C SER A 158 3.51 9.52 16.12
N HIS A 159 2.89 9.24 17.27
CA HIS A 159 3.47 9.60 18.57
C HIS A 159 4.75 8.83 18.86
N LEU A 160 4.82 7.56 18.45
CA LEU A 160 5.98 6.69 18.64
C LEU A 160 7.10 6.94 17.60
N THR A 161 6.79 7.65 16.52
CA THR A 161 7.73 7.89 15.41
C THR A 161 8.44 9.22 15.58
N GLY A 162 9.77 9.22 15.50
CA GLY A 162 10.62 10.41 15.57
C GLY A 162 11.71 10.34 16.60
N PHE A 163 12.44 11.43 16.77
CA PHE A 163 13.52 11.54 17.79
C PHE A 163 12.98 12.01 19.13
N PRO A 164 13.64 11.68 20.26
CA PRO A 164 13.17 12.02 21.61
C PRO A 164 12.87 13.52 21.80
N ASP A 165 13.75 14.36 21.30
CA ASP A 165 13.68 15.82 21.42
C ASP A 165 12.93 16.51 20.25
N GLY A 166 12.41 15.70 19.31
CA GLY A 166 11.73 16.16 18.10
C GLY A 166 10.22 16.16 18.21
N HIS A 167 9.58 16.64 17.16
CA HIS A 167 8.14 16.51 16.98
C HIS A 167 7.75 15.10 16.59
N PRO A 168 6.50 14.64 16.85
CA PRO A 168 5.96 13.42 16.29
C PRO A 168 6.12 13.41 14.77
N GLY A 169 6.57 12.28 14.23
CA GLY A 169 6.84 12.10 12.82
C GLY A 169 5.75 11.33 12.11
N LYS A 170 5.58 11.60 10.83
CA LYS A 170 4.79 10.75 9.95
C LYS A 170 5.64 9.52 9.58
N PRO A 171 5.16 8.28 9.81
CA PRO A 171 5.99 7.08 9.60
C PRO A 171 6.37 6.88 8.13
N ALA A 172 5.44 7.08 7.21
CA ALA A 172 5.67 6.97 5.77
C ALA A 172 4.54 7.65 4.99
N GLN A 173 4.66 7.65 3.67
CA GLN A 173 3.57 8.08 2.81
C GLN A 173 2.55 6.94 2.66
N PHE A 174 1.29 7.18 3.03
CA PHE A 174 0.18 6.23 2.92
C PHE A 174 0.39 4.90 3.68
N TYR A 175 1.03 4.92 4.85
CA TYR A 175 1.35 3.69 5.59
C TYR A 175 0.08 2.96 6.05
N CYS A 176 -0.85 3.67 6.69
CA CYS A 176 -2.16 3.14 7.06
C CYS A 176 -2.93 2.58 5.86
N ASP A 177 -2.94 3.34 4.76
CA ASP A 177 -3.67 2.94 3.54
C ASP A 177 -3.11 1.65 2.93
N GLN A 178 -1.78 1.51 2.86
CA GLN A 178 -1.14 0.30 2.35
C GLN A 178 -1.45 -0.92 3.22
N ASN A 179 -1.37 -0.77 4.55
CA ASN A 179 -1.71 -1.81 5.50
C ASN A 179 -3.19 -2.24 5.36
N ALA A 180 -4.09 -1.27 5.30
CA ALA A 180 -5.52 -1.53 5.12
C ALA A 180 -5.81 -2.23 3.79
N GLY A 181 -5.17 -1.82 2.69
CA GLY A 181 -5.33 -2.43 1.38
C GLY A 181 -4.87 -3.89 1.35
N LEU A 182 -3.69 -4.18 1.91
CA LEU A 182 -3.17 -5.55 2.01
C LEU A 182 -4.06 -6.43 2.91
N THR A 183 -4.53 -5.89 4.04
CA THR A 183 -5.44 -6.59 4.95
C THR A 183 -6.78 -6.88 4.28
N ALA A 184 -7.33 -5.93 3.52
CA ALA A 184 -8.57 -6.13 2.75
C ALA A 184 -8.40 -7.24 1.69
N ALA A 185 -7.31 -7.24 0.94
CA ALA A 185 -7.05 -8.30 -0.03
C ALA A 185 -6.95 -9.68 0.65
N LEU A 186 -6.28 -9.78 1.80
CA LEU A 186 -6.19 -11.01 2.58
C LEU A 186 -7.57 -11.48 3.07
N THR A 187 -8.39 -10.57 3.59
CA THR A 187 -9.73 -10.91 4.09
C THR A 187 -10.67 -11.32 2.97
N VAL A 188 -10.58 -10.70 1.80
CA VAL A 188 -11.31 -11.12 0.59
C VAL A 188 -10.96 -12.56 0.21
N MET A 189 -9.69 -12.90 0.17
CA MET A 189 -9.26 -14.29 -0.13
C MET A 189 -9.77 -15.28 0.90
N GLY A 190 -9.74 -14.92 2.18
CA GLY A 190 -10.33 -15.71 3.27
C GLY A 190 -11.84 -15.92 3.11
N ALA A 191 -12.57 -14.87 2.76
CA ALA A 191 -14.01 -14.91 2.52
C ALA A 191 -14.37 -15.74 1.28
N ILE A 192 -13.61 -15.65 0.20
CA ILE A 192 -13.78 -16.51 -0.99
C ILE A 192 -13.59 -17.98 -0.61
N ARG A 193 -12.54 -18.30 0.16
CA ARG A 193 -12.33 -19.66 0.65
C ARG A 193 -13.48 -20.14 1.53
N TYR A 194 -14.00 -19.31 2.43
CA TYR A 194 -15.15 -19.62 3.26
C TYR A 194 -16.40 -19.88 2.41
N ARG A 195 -16.72 -18.96 1.48
CA ARG A 195 -17.84 -19.10 0.55
C ARG A 195 -17.77 -20.39 -0.25
N ASN A 196 -16.59 -20.73 -0.78
CA ASN A 196 -16.41 -21.96 -1.58
C ASN A 196 -16.62 -23.25 -0.77
N ARG A 197 -16.51 -23.18 0.56
CA ARG A 197 -16.75 -24.33 1.46
C ARG A 197 -18.17 -24.43 1.99
N THR A 198 -18.82 -23.28 2.16
CA THR A 198 -20.09 -23.18 2.88
C THR A 198 -21.27 -22.74 2.01
N GLY A 199 -21.01 -22.18 0.84
CA GLY A 199 -22.02 -21.55 -0.02
C GLY A 199 -22.49 -20.17 0.47
N HIS A 200 -21.88 -19.61 1.54
CA HIS A 200 -22.33 -18.35 2.14
C HIS A 200 -21.34 -17.23 1.91
N GLY A 201 -21.84 -16.07 1.44
CA GLY A 201 -21.11 -14.81 1.41
C GLY A 201 -20.92 -14.21 2.81
N GLN A 202 -20.18 -13.12 2.87
CA GLN A 202 -19.89 -12.42 4.13
C GLN A 202 -19.90 -10.90 3.94
N TYR A 203 -20.29 -10.19 4.99
CA TYR A 203 -19.99 -8.79 5.15
C TYR A 203 -18.73 -8.63 6.01
N ILE A 204 -17.77 -7.89 5.54
CA ILE A 204 -16.49 -7.61 6.20
C ILE A 204 -16.40 -6.10 6.40
N GLU A 205 -16.27 -5.69 7.65
CA GLU A 205 -15.94 -4.33 8.02
C GLU A 205 -14.48 -4.29 8.46
N LEU A 206 -13.68 -3.45 7.82
CA LEU A 206 -12.29 -3.24 8.13
C LEU A 206 -12.09 -1.78 8.55
N ALA A 207 -12.10 -1.53 9.86
CA ALA A 207 -11.73 -0.23 10.39
C ALA A 207 -10.22 0.00 10.20
N MET A 208 -9.85 0.99 9.39
CA MET A 208 -8.45 1.25 9.07
C MET A 208 -7.63 1.57 10.33
N LEU A 209 -8.22 2.33 11.27
CA LEU A 209 -7.60 2.64 12.56
C LEU A 209 -7.24 1.39 13.37
N GLU A 210 -8.16 0.42 13.45
CA GLU A 210 -7.93 -0.81 14.21
C GLU A 210 -6.84 -1.67 13.56
N GLY A 211 -6.84 -1.73 12.22
CA GLY A 211 -5.77 -2.40 11.48
C GLY A 211 -4.39 -1.79 11.72
N GLU A 212 -4.31 -0.48 11.88
CA GLU A 212 -3.05 0.19 12.17
C GLU A 212 -2.60 0.01 13.62
N MET A 213 -3.53 0.02 14.58
CA MET A 213 -3.20 -0.26 15.99
C MET A 213 -2.58 -1.65 16.18
N GLN A 214 -2.88 -2.62 15.33
CA GLN A 214 -2.23 -3.94 15.37
C GLN A 214 -0.72 -3.87 15.09
N LEU A 215 -0.26 -2.91 14.31
CA LEU A 215 1.17 -2.73 14.01
C LEU A 215 1.97 -2.25 15.21
N ILE A 216 1.32 -1.54 16.13
CA ILE A 216 1.94 -1.04 17.36
C ILE A 216 1.51 -1.82 18.60
N ALA A 217 0.93 -3.01 18.41
CA ALA A 217 0.42 -3.83 19.51
C ALA A 217 1.43 -4.07 20.65
N PRO A 218 2.75 -4.31 20.41
CA PRO A 218 3.72 -4.41 21.49
C PRO A 218 3.80 -3.17 22.39
N ALA A 219 3.75 -1.96 21.80
CA ALA A 219 3.76 -0.72 22.55
C ALA A 219 2.46 -0.53 23.35
N LEU A 220 1.33 -0.90 22.76
CA LEU A 220 0.03 -0.87 23.44
C LEU A 220 0.00 -1.85 24.62
N MET A 221 0.54 -3.05 24.44
CA MET A 221 0.65 -4.03 25.52
C MET A 221 1.57 -3.57 26.66
N ASP A 222 2.63 -2.84 26.34
CA ASP A 222 3.53 -2.26 27.35
C ASP A 222 2.81 -1.24 28.26
N VAL A 223 1.92 -0.43 27.67
CA VAL A 223 1.04 0.47 28.43
C VAL A 223 0.10 -0.31 29.35
N ILE A 224 -0.52 -1.38 28.85
CA ILE A 224 -1.55 -2.13 29.59
C ILE A 224 -0.92 -3.00 30.70
N MET A 225 0.20 -3.67 30.40
CA MET A 225 0.81 -4.65 31.32
C MET A 225 1.78 -4.03 32.31
N ASN A 226 2.50 -3.00 31.90
CA ASN A 226 3.61 -2.43 32.66
C ASN A 226 3.35 -0.97 33.10
N GLU A 227 2.18 -0.42 32.74
CA GLU A 227 1.82 1.01 32.99
C GLU A 227 2.89 1.99 32.46
N ARG A 228 3.62 1.57 31.42
CA ARG A 228 4.72 2.31 30.82
C ARG A 228 4.30 2.88 29.47
N SER A 229 4.19 4.20 29.38
CA SER A 229 3.93 4.87 28.11
C SER A 229 5.24 4.95 27.32
N PRO A 230 5.37 4.25 26.17
CA PRO A 230 6.57 4.33 25.36
C PRO A 230 6.69 5.70 24.70
N ASN A 231 7.93 6.17 24.60
CA ASN A 231 8.27 7.43 23.93
C ASN A 231 9.03 7.17 22.64
N ARG A 232 9.23 8.24 21.86
CA ARG A 232 10.10 8.21 20.68
C ARG A 232 11.53 7.88 21.07
N THR A 233 12.14 6.94 20.38
CA THR A 233 13.53 6.49 20.62
C THR A 233 14.50 6.90 19.50
N GLY A 234 14.00 7.56 18.46
CA GLY A 234 14.78 7.82 17.26
C GLY A 234 15.20 6.51 16.59
N ASN A 235 16.50 6.36 16.37
CA ASN A 235 17.08 5.14 15.79
C ASN A 235 17.59 4.14 16.84
N LYS A 236 17.42 4.44 18.14
CA LYS A 236 17.88 3.55 19.24
C LYS A 236 16.88 2.43 19.50
N HIS A 237 17.36 1.30 19.99
CA HIS A 237 16.56 0.12 20.29
C HIS A 237 16.86 -0.42 21.67
N GLU A 238 15.84 -0.93 22.39
CA GLU A 238 16.02 -1.41 23.77
C GLU A 238 16.84 -2.71 23.89
N ARG A 239 16.92 -3.51 22.83
CA ARG A 239 17.60 -4.82 22.83
C ARG A 239 18.90 -4.83 22.05
N PHE A 240 19.22 -3.76 21.34
CA PHE A 240 20.39 -3.68 20.46
C PHE A 240 21.13 -2.36 20.68
N ALA A 241 22.45 -2.44 20.87
CA ALA A 241 23.29 -1.25 20.99
C ALA A 241 24.73 -1.55 20.56
N PRO A 242 25.31 -0.68 19.70
CA PRO A 242 24.64 0.42 19.04
C PRO A 242 23.63 -0.02 17.99
N GLN A 243 22.59 0.78 17.84
CA GLN A 243 21.71 0.78 16.67
C GLN A 243 21.50 2.23 16.27
N GLY A 244 21.79 2.54 15.02
CA GLY A 244 21.72 3.91 14.54
C GLY A 244 21.80 4.04 13.03
N VAL A 245 21.67 5.28 12.57
CA VAL A 245 21.89 5.68 11.18
C VAL A 245 23.02 6.72 11.19
N TYR A 246 24.08 6.45 10.48
CA TYR A 246 25.32 7.22 10.54
C TYR A 246 25.63 7.83 9.18
N ARG A 247 26.06 9.10 9.20
CA ARG A 247 26.43 9.81 7.97
C ARG A 247 27.74 9.24 7.41
N CYS A 248 27.74 8.99 6.12
CA CYS A 248 28.90 8.51 5.37
C CYS A 248 29.53 9.64 4.55
N LYS A 249 30.64 9.32 3.88
CA LYS A 249 31.30 10.22 2.93
C LYS A 249 30.40 10.40 1.70
N GLY A 250 30.18 11.64 1.32
CA GLY A 250 29.34 12.01 0.18
C GLY A 250 28.23 12.99 0.58
N ASP A 251 27.39 13.34 -0.40
CA ASP A 251 26.26 14.20 -0.14
C ASP A 251 25.01 13.36 0.20
N ASN A 252 24.49 13.56 1.41
CA ASN A 252 23.33 12.85 1.94
C ASN A 252 23.47 11.30 1.93
N GLU A 253 24.68 10.80 2.15
CA GLU A 253 25.00 9.37 2.23
C GLU A 253 24.90 8.87 3.68
N TRP A 254 24.24 7.75 3.89
CA TRP A 254 23.97 7.20 5.23
C TRP A 254 24.01 5.67 5.23
N VAL A 255 24.42 5.09 6.38
CA VAL A 255 24.37 3.66 6.63
C VAL A 255 23.64 3.37 7.94
N ALA A 256 22.70 2.42 7.92
CA ALA A 256 22.10 1.88 9.13
C ALA A 256 22.97 0.74 9.65
N ILE A 257 23.23 0.73 10.97
CA ILE A 257 24.06 -0.29 11.64
C ILE A 257 23.30 -0.80 12.87
N THR A 258 23.34 -2.12 13.09
CA THR A 258 22.76 -2.76 14.28
C THR A 258 23.74 -3.78 14.85
N VAL A 259 24.10 -3.63 16.12
CA VAL A 259 24.92 -4.60 16.86
C VAL A 259 24.02 -5.37 17.83
N ARG A 260 23.93 -6.68 17.64
CA ARG A 260 23.01 -7.56 18.39
C ARG A 260 23.68 -8.27 19.56
N THR A 261 24.99 -8.51 19.46
CA THR A 261 25.75 -9.31 20.43
C THR A 261 27.07 -8.65 20.83
N ASP A 262 27.64 -9.09 21.95
CA ASP A 262 28.94 -8.60 22.43
C ASP A 262 30.08 -9.01 21.47
N LEU A 263 29.95 -10.15 20.78
CA LEU A 263 30.91 -10.56 19.74
C LEU A 263 30.89 -9.63 18.52
N GLU A 264 29.68 -9.27 18.06
CA GLU A 264 29.54 -8.28 16.97
C GLU A 264 30.11 -6.92 17.37
N TRP A 265 29.97 -6.51 18.64
CA TRP A 265 30.60 -5.29 19.15
C TRP A 265 32.12 -5.35 19.08
N GLN A 266 32.74 -6.46 19.51
CA GLN A 266 34.19 -6.65 19.43
C GLN A 266 34.68 -6.61 17.98
N SER A 267 33.98 -7.32 17.09
CA SER A 267 34.29 -7.31 15.64
C SER A 267 34.17 -5.91 15.05
N LEU A 268 33.15 -5.12 15.45
CA LEU A 268 32.99 -3.74 15.02
C LEU A 268 34.14 -2.86 15.49
N ALA A 269 34.57 -3.00 16.76
CA ALA A 269 35.67 -2.24 17.32
C ALA A 269 37.02 -2.52 16.58
N GLU A 270 37.26 -3.77 16.22
CA GLU A 270 38.43 -4.15 15.39
C GLU A 270 38.33 -3.54 14.00
N LEU A 271 37.16 -3.62 13.37
CA LEU A 271 36.91 -3.16 12.01
C LEU A 271 37.09 -1.64 11.87
N ILE A 272 36.65 -0.86 12.85
CA ILE A 272 36.86 0.60 12.86
C ILE A 272 38.27 1.02 13.30
N GLY A 273 39.18 0.07 13.48
CA GLY A 273 40.56 0.32 13.86
C GLY A 273 40.77 0.74 15.33
N LYS A 274 39.84 0.39 16.22
CA LYS A 274 39.86 0.74 17.63
C LYS A 274 39.60 -0.47 18.54
N PRO A 275 40.45 -1.52 18.48
CA PRO A 275 40.24 -2.75 19.24
C PRO A 275 40.19 -2.55 20.76
N GLU A 276 40.82 -1.48 21.26
CA GLU A 276 40.80 -1.09 22.68
C GLU A 276 39.37 -0.72 23.13
N VAL A 277 38.54 -0.17 22.26
CA VAL A 277 37.14 0.18 22.55
C VAL A 277 36.29 -1.07 22.75
N GLY A 278 36.59 -2.15 22.05
CA GLY A 278 35.92 -3.45 22.23
C GLY A 278 36.20 -4.09 23.59
N LYS A 279 37.26 -3.64 24.31
CA LYS A 279 37.67 -4.10 25.65
C LYS A 279 37.38 -3.09 26.75
N ASP A 280 36.85 -1.90 26.39
CA ASP A 280 36.49 -0.86 27.36
C ASP A 280 35.30 -1.32 28.21
N ARG A 281 35.51 -1.27 29.57
CA ARG A 281 34.49 -1.70 30.54
C ARG A 281 33.11 -1.01 30.33
N ARG A 282 33.09 0.18 29.76
CA ARG A 282 31.84 0.93 29.48
C ARG A 282 30.98 0.28 28.42
N PHE A 283 31.58 -0.51 27.52
CA PHE A 283 30.93 -1.03 26.30
C PHE A 283 30.88 -2.57 26.25
N LEU A 284 31.31 -3.25 27.28
CA LEU A 284 31.44 -4.72 27.28
C LEU A 284 30.11 -5.46 27.14
N ASP A 285 29.04 -4.89 27.68
CA ASP A 285 27.72 -5.48 27.61
C ASP A 285 26.66 -4.51 27.03
N LEU A 286 25.45 -5.02 26.79
CA LEU A 286 24.36 -4.25 26.24
C LEU A 286 24.03 -3.02 27.11
N ASN A 287 23.96 -3.16 28.43
CA ASN A 287 23.59 -2.05 29.32
C ASN A 287 24.59 -0.92 29.26
N GLY A 288 25.88 -1.27 29.23
CA GLY A 288 26.97 -0.32 29.09
C GLY A 288 26.88 0.40 27.74
N ARG A 289 26.70 -0.32 26.65
CA ARG A 289 26.54 0.29 25.31
C ARG A 289 25.29 1.16 25.18
N GLN A 290 24.19 0.80 25.84
CA GLN A 290 23.00 1.66 25.91
C GLN A 290 23.25 2.94 26.70
N THR A 291 23.92 2.84 27.86
CA THR A 291 24.24 3.98 28.71
C THR A 291 25.15 4.99 27.99
N TYR A 292 26.14 4.49 27.28
CA TYR A 292 27.15 5.31 26.61
C TYR A 292 26.94 5.33 25.06
N HIS A 293 25.70 5.19 24.63
CA HIS A 293 25.34 5.10 23.19
C HIS A 293 25.84 6.31 22.40
N ASP A 294 25.72 7.51 22.94
CA ASP A 294 26.15 8.75 22.28
C ASP A 294 27.68 8.83 22.08
N ASP A 295 28.46 8.19 22.97
CA ASP A 295 29.92 8.09 22.79
C ASP A 295 30.25 7.10 21.66
N ILE A 296 29.50 6.01 21.56
CA ILE A 296 29.64 5.05 20.47
C ILE A 296 29.21 5.69 19.14
N ASP A 297 28.12 6.46 19.12
CA ASP A 297 27.66 7.16 17.94
C ASP A 297 28.73 8.12 17.36
N LYS A 298 29.46 8.82 18.23
CA LYS A 298 30.60 9.67 17.82
C LYS A 298 31.73 8.85 17.19
N LEU A 299 32.04 7.68 17.77
CA LEU A 299 33.08 6.80 17.23
C LEU A 299 32.69 6.25 15.87
N LEU A 300 31.46 5.77 15.71
CA LEU A 300 30.93 5.26 14.44
C LEU A 300 30.80 6.36 13.39
N GLY A 301 30.28 7.52 13.77
CA GLY A 301 30.17 8.67 12.86
C GLY A 301 31.55 9.15 12.35
N ALA A 302 32.58 9.12 13.20
CA ALA A 302 33.93 9.45 12.77
C ALA A 302 34.50 8.45 11.74
N TRP A 303 34.21 7.16 11.88
CA TRP A 303 34.62 6.14 10.94
C TRP A 303 33.78 6.19 9.64
N THR A 304 32.46 6.18 9.74
CA THR A 304 31.57 6.16 8.56
C THR A 304 31.75 7.40 7.67
N SER A 305 32.05 8.56 8.25
CA SER A 305 32.31 9.79 7.47
C SER A 305 33.52 9.71 6.54
N THR A 306 34.40 8.71 6.71
CA THR A 306 35.58 8.51 5.86
C THR A 306 35.35 7.62 4.64
N ILE A 307 34.24 6.87 4.60
CA ILE A 307 33.91 5.88 3.57
C ILE A 307 32.50 6.10 3.02
N THR A 308 32.19 5.58 1.85
CA THR A 308 30.86 5.62 1.26
C THR A 308 29.88 4.69 2.01
N SER A 309 28.58 4.91 1.85
CA SER A 309 27.55 4.06 2.45
C SER A 309 27.62 2.62 1.99
N GLN A 310 27.94 2.37 0.72
CA GLN A 310 28.11 1.03 0.14
C GLN A 310 29.38 0.33 0.61
N GLU A 311 30.49 1.06 0.76
CA GLU A 311 31.73 0.52 1.35
C GLU A 311 31.48 0.13 2.82
N ALA A 312 30.79 0.98 3.59
CA ALA A 312 30.42 0.70 4.97
C ALA A 312 29.54 -0.55 5.07
N GLU A 313 28.48 -0.65 4.25
CA GLU A 313 27.61 -1.82 4.19
C GLU A 313 28.41 -3.10 3.88
N THR A 314 29.19 -3.09 2.81
CA THR A 314 29.96 -4.26 2.38
C THR A 314 30.93 -4.72 3.45
N THR A 315 31.64 -3.77 4.09
CA THR A 315 32.64 -4.05 5.13
C THR A 315 31.99 -4.64 6.39
N LEU A 316 30.89 -4.03 6.84
CA LEU A 316 30.15 -4.49 8.02
C LEU A 316 29.49 -5.86 7.79
N GLN A 317 28.81 -6.04 6.67
CA GLN A 317 28.19 -7.32 6.30
C GLN A 317 29.25 -8.44 6.17
N GLY A 318 30.42 -8.12 5.60
CA GLY A 318 31.54 -9.06 5.53
C GLY A 318 32.07 -9.51 6.89
N ALA A 319 31.93 -8.69 7.92
CA ALA A 319 32.24 -9.01 9.33
C ALA A 319 31.06 -9.63 10.09
N GLY A 320 29.92 -9.91 9.44
CA GLY A 320 28.74 -10.48 10.07
C GLY A 320 27.88 -9.48 10.87
N ILE A 321 28.13 -8.18 10.72
CA ILE A 321 27.40 -7.12 11.40
C ILE A 321 26.28 -6.63 10.50
N PRO A 322 25.00 -6.67 10.92
CA PRO A 322 23.88 -6.15 10.14
C PRO A 322 24.04 -4.66 9.84
N ALA A 323 24.11 -4.34 8.57
CA ALA A 323 24.16 -2.98 8.08
C ALA A 323 23.46 -2.87 6.71
N GLY A 324 23.04 -1.67 6.35
CA GLY A 324 22.45 -1.38 5.04
C GLY A 324 22.65 0.08 4.67
N ALA A 325 23.12 0.34 3.44
CA ALA A 325 23.16 1.68 2.88
C ALA A 325 21.74 2.22 2.71
N LEU A 326 21.50 3.48 3.07
CA LEU A 326 20.24 4.15 2.80
C LEU A 326 20.22 4.60 1.34
N LEU A 327 19.42 3.94 0.55
CA LEU A 327 19.31 4.21 -0.88
C LEU A 327 18.26 5.32 -1.14
N ASN A 328 18.56 6.23 -2.02
CA ASN A 328 17.54 7.06 -2.63
C ASN A 328 16.77 6.26 -3.70
N LEU A 329 15.65 6.82 -4.22
CA LEU A 329 14.81 6.09 -5.17
C LEU A 329 15.52 5.70 -6.48
N ASN A 330 16.43 6.54 -6.98
CA ASN A 330 17.18 6.23 -8.20
C ASN A 330 18.18 5.08 -7.98
N GLU A 331 18.84 5.08 -6.83
CA GLU A 331 19.74 4.00 -6.42
C GLU A 331 18.97 2.69 -6.20
N ALA A 332 17.84 2.75 -5.50
CA ALA A 332 16.98 1.58 -5.32
C ALA A 332 16.52 1.00 -6.67
N PHE A 333 16.15 1.87 -7.61
CA PHE A 333 15.74 1.47 -8.95
C PHE A 333 16.84 0.69 -9.70
N SER A 334 18.10 1.08 -9.57
CA SER A 334 19.26 0.46 -10.22
C SER A 334 19.96 -0.61 -9.37
N HIS A 335 19.52 -0.82 -8.12
CA HIS A 335 20.20 -1.71 -7.17
C HIS A 335 20.22 -3.17 -7.67
N PRO A 336 21.36 -3.88 -7.67
CA PRO A 336 21.52 -5.24 -8.22
C PRO A 336 20.52 -6.25 -7.65
N GLN A 337 20.18 -6.16 -6.35
CA GLN A 337 19.21 -7.05 -5.71
C GLN A 337 17.81 -6.88 -6.29
N PHE A 338 17.37 -5.63 -6.51
CA PHE A 338 16.05 -5.37 -7.07
C PHE A 338 15.97 -5.76 -8.55
N GLN A 339 17.05 -5.55 -9.30
CA GLN A 339 17.17 -6.00 -10.69
C GLN A 339 17.14 -7.53 -10.78
N HIS A 340 17.95 -8.24 -9.99
CA HIS A 340 17.99 -9.71 -9.98
C HIS A 340 16.63 -10.31 -9.60
N ARG A 341 15.91 -9.69 -8.68
CA ARG A 341 14.59 -10.16 -8.27
C ARG A 341 13.47 -9.74 -9.19
N ASN A 342 13.73 -8.95 -10.23
CA ASN A 342 12.71 -8.35 -11.10
C ASN A 342 11.61 -7.65 -10.28
N THR A 343 12.02 -6.81 -9.32
CA THR A 343 11.09 -6.10 -8.44
C THR A 343 10.23 -5.11 -9.24
N LEU A 344 10.77 -4.61 -10.34
CA LEU A 344 10.11 -3.74 -11.28
C LEU A 344 9.80 -4.50 -12.57
N VAL A 345 8.58 -4.41 -13.03
CA VAL A 345 8.09 -5.05 -14.27
C VAL A 345 7.63 -3.95 -15.23
N HIS A 346 8.11 -4.03 -16.46
CA HIS A 346 7.72 -3.08 -17.49
C HIS A 346 6.33 -3.43 -18.03
N VAL A 347 5.44 -2.45 -18.03
CA VAL A 347 4.05 -2.57 -18.47
C VAL A 347 3.78 -1.52 -19.55
N GLU A 348 3.20 -1.94 -20.66
CA GLU A 348 2.83 -1.07 -21.74
C GLU A 348 1.46 -0.43 -21.50
N HIS A 349 1.41 0.90 -21.45
CA HIS A 349 0.19 1.68 -21.32
C HIS A 349 -0.12 2.40 -22.65
N PRO A 350 -1.39 2.41 -23.11
CA PRO A 350 -1.73 2.90 -24.46
C PRO A 350 -1.43 4.39 -24.70
N GLU A 351 -1.34 5.20 -23.65
CA GLU A 351 -1.08 6.65 -23.77
C GLU A 351 0.29 7.08 -23.25
N MET A 352 0.98 6.22 -22.47
CA MET A 352 2.28 6.56 -21.86
C MET A 352 3.45 5.76 -22.45
N GLY A 353 3.18 4.67 -23.17
CA GLY A 353 4.21 3.71 -23.54
C GLY A 353 4.59 2.79 -22.38
N THR A 354 5.83 2.31 -22.38
CA THR A 354 6.28 1.30 -21.43
C THR A 354 6.93 1.93 -20.20
N PHE A 355 6.36 1.64 -19.03
CA PHE A 355 6.87 2.13 -17.75
C PHE A 355 7.06 0.99 -16.75
N PRO A 356 8.03 1.12 -15.82
CA PRO A 356 8.22 0.16 -14.75
C PRO A 356 7.15 0.35 -13.66
N HIS A 357 6.56 -0.78 -13.24
CA HIS A 357 5.65 -0.86 -12.08
C HIS A 357 6.21 -1.80 -11.03
N THR A 358 5.91 -1.52 -9.77
CA THR A 358 6.21 -2.46 -8.70
C THR A 358 5.31 -3.69 -8.83
N ARG A 359 5.86 -4.88 -8.65
CA ARG A 359 5.06 -6.11 -8.59
C ARG A 359 4.78 -6.51 -7.15
N THR A 360 3.95 -7.54 -6.97
CA THR A 360 3.75 -8.17 -5.67
C THR A 360 5.06 -8.66 -5.06
N ALA A 361 5.19 -8.55 -3.74
CA ALA A 361 6.42 -8.90 -3.02
C ALA A 361 6.72 -10.41 -3.00
N TRP A 362 5.69 -11.24 -3.18
CA TRP A 362 5.83 -12.71 -3.22
C TRP A 362 6.07 -13.24 -4.62
N LYS A 363 6.65 -14.42 -4.69
CA LYS A 363 6.85 -15.23 -5.92
C LYS A 363 6.24 -16.61 -5.73
N SER A 364 5.49 -17.07 -6.72
CA SER A 364 5.00 -18.45 -6.80
C SER A 364 5.76 -19.22 -7.87
N LYS A 365 6.09 -20.49 -7.60
CA LYS A 365 6.76 -21.34 -8.61
C LYS A 365 5.82 -21.80 -9.72
N ASN A 366 4.52 -21.78 -9.47
CA ASN A 366 3.51 -22.42 -10.32
C ASN A 366 2.60 -21.41 -11.05
N GLU A 367 2.77 -20.14 -10.79
CA GLU A 367 1.91 -19.09 -11.35
C GLU A 367 2.71 -18.13 -12.23
N ASN A 368 2.04 -17.52 -13.18
CA ASN A 368 2.60 -16.45 -13.99
C ASN A 368 2.73 -15.21 -13.07
N GLU A 369 3.95 -14.90 -12.67
CA GLU A 369 4.25 -13.78 -11.78
C GLU A 369 4.24 -12.47 -12.54
N GLY A 370 3.83 -11.39 -11.88
CA GLY A 370 3.92 -10.04 -12.40
C GLY A 370 2.68 -9.21 -12.18
N VAL A 371 2.70 -8.04 -12.75
CA VAL A 371 1.59 -7.10 -12.80
C VAL A 371 0.52 -7.63 -13.75
N ALA A 372 -0.76 -7.47 -13.40
CA ALA A 372 -1.87 -7.98 -14.21
C ALA A 372 -2.00 -7.27 -15.57
N GLY A 373 -1.54 -6.01 -15.64
CA GLY A 373 -1.58 -5.17 -16.84
C GLY A 373 -1.45 -3.69 -16.50
N PRO A 374 -1.58 -2.79 -17.48
CA PRO A 374 -1.57 -1.36 -17.24
C PRO A 374 -2.79 -0.89 -16.43
N ALA A 375 -2.73 0.33 -15.94
CA ALA A 375 -3.91 1.01 -15.43
C ALA A 375 -4.90 1.26 -16.58
N PRO A 376 -6.22 1.26 -16.31
CA PRO A 376 -7.22 1.50 -17.34
C PRO A 376 -7.24 2.97 -17.77
N THR A 377 -7.50 3.23 -19.03
CA THR A 377 -7.97 4.54 -19.45
C THR A 377 -9.42 4.75 -19.00
N PHE A 378 -9.83 6.00 -18.84
CA PHE A 378 -11.18 6.31 -18.37
C PHE A 378 -12.25 5.70 -19.28
N GLY A 379 -13.19 4.95 -18.70
CA GLY A 379 -14.28 4.31 -19.41
C GLY A 379 -13.89 3.15 -20.33
N ASN A 380 -12.65 2.65 -20.26
CA ASN A 380 -12.16 1.60 -21.17
C ASN A 380 -12.97 0.29 -21.11
N ALA A 381 -13.73 0.08 -20.05
CA ALA A 381 -14.58 -1.09 -19.90
C ALA A 381 -16.08 -0.81 -20.10
N ASN A 382 -16.48 0.40 -20.51
CA ASN A 382 -17.89 0.73 -20.71
C ASN A 382 -18.58 -0.27 -21.63
N ASN A 383 -18.05 -0.46 -22.84
CA ASN A 383 -18.63 -1.39 -23.80
C ASN A 383 -18.59 -2.85 -23.29
N TYR A 384 -17.48 -3.28 -22.71
CA TYR A 384 -17.35 -4.63 -22.15
C TYR A 384 -18.42 -4.90 -21.08
N VAL A 385 -18.62 -3.99 -20.15
CA VAL A 385 -19.60 -4.18 -19.08
C VAL A 385 -21.02 -4.06 -19.60
N LEU A 386 -21.31 -3.03 -20.38
CA LEU A 386 -22.68 -2.77 -20.83
C LEU A 386 -23.13 -3.79 -21.88
N ASN A 387 -22.31 -4.08 -22.90
CA ASN A 387 -22.69 -5.00 -23.96
C ASN A 387 -22.45 -6.46 -23.57
N GLU A 388 -21.18 -6.84 -23.25
CA GLU A 388 -20.84 -8.25 -23.09
C GLU A 388 -21.35 -8.86 -21.79
N LEU A 389 -21.41 -8.09 -20.68
CA LEU A 389 -21.90 -8.60 -19.41
C LEU A 389 -23.39 -8.36 -19.18
N LEU A 390 -23.92 -7.25 -19.64
CA LEU A 390 -25.28 -6.83 -19.34
C LEU A 390 -26.24 -6.79 -20.55
N ASN A 391 -25.72 -7.07 -21.77
CA ASN A 391 -26.47 -7.17 -23.03
C ASN A 391 -27.19 -5.87 -23.46
N PHE A 392 -26.62 -4.71 -23.14
CA PHE A 392 -27.11 -3.44 -23.68
C PHE A 392 -26.74 -3.31 -25.17
N SER A 393 -27.67 -2.92 -25.99
CA SER A 393 -27.44 -2.57 -27.39
C SER A 393 -26.61 -1.30 -27.56
N ALA A 394 -26.09 -1.05 -28.74
CA ALA A 394 -25.35 0.18 -29.04
C ALA A 394 -26.20 1.45 -28.85
N ASP A 395 -27.49 1.39 -29.22
CA ASP A 395 -28.42 2.51 -29.07
C ASP A 395 -28.67 2.81 -27.57
N GLU A 396 -28.92 1.81 -26.76
CA GLU A 396 -29.08 1.98 -25.31
C GLU A 396 -27.81 2.54 -24.65
N GLN A 397 -26.63 2.07 -25.04
CA GLN A 397 -25.36 2.63 -24.53
C GLN A 397 -25.20 4.11 -24.94
N GLN A 398 -25.62 4.49 -26.17
CA GLN A 398 -25.57 5.88 -26.58
C GLN A 398 -26.54 6.74 -25.78
N GLU A 399 -27.75 6.26 -25.49
CA GLU A 399 -28.70 6.96 -24.65
C GLU A 399 -28.15 7.21 -23.23
N LEU A 400 -27.49 6.21 -22.63
CA LEU A 400 -26.81 6.36 -21.32
C LEU A 400 -25.72 7.43 -21.35
N LYS A 401 -24.98 7.55 -22.49
CA LYS A 401 -23.96 8.59 -22.68
C LYS A 401 -24.59 9.97 -22.84
N ASP A 402 -25.63 10.09 -23.61
CA ASP A 402 -26.35 11.37 -23.87
C ASP A 402 -26.92 11.92 -22.55
N ARG A 403 -27.38 11.04 -21.68
CA ARG A 403 -27.91 11.36 -20.35
C ARG A 403 -26.79 11.47 -19.29
N LYS A 404 -25.54 11.32 -19.66
CA LYS A 404 -24.36 11.42 -18.77
C LYS A 404 -24.38 10.45 -17.58
N ILE A 405 -25.04 9.31 -17.73
CA ILE A 405 -25.01 8.21 -16.76
C ILE A 405 -23.71 7.46 -16.90
N VAL A 406 -23.23 7.30 -18.13
CA VAL A 406 -21.94 6.73 -18.54
C VAL A 406 -21.20 7.78 -19.36
N SER A 407 -19.86 7.73 -19.35
CA SER A 407 -19.04 8.60 -20.19
C SER A 407 -17.72 7.92 -20.54
N ASP A 408 -17.17 8.20 -21.72
CA ASP A 408 -15.86 7.73 -22.14
C ASP A 408 -14.73 8.71 -21.76
N ALA A 409 -15.09 9.87 -21.19
CA ALA A 409 -14.17 10.86 -20.64
C ALA A 409 -14.76 11.51 -19.37
N PRO A 410 -13.94 12.02 -18.45
CA PRO A 410 -14.44 12.76 -17.29
C PRO A 410 -15.20 14.02 -17.73
N LEU A 411 -16.32 14.29 -17.08
CA LEU A 411 -17.19 15.42 -17.41
C LEU A 411 -16.85 16.73 -16.68
N GLY A 412 -15.87 16.70 -15.75
CA GLY A 412 -15.41 17.85 -14.98
C GLY A 412 -16.23 18.09 -13.73
#